data_a13e31d3be7761f954614a7112dd0333
#
_entry.id   a13e31d3be7761f954614a7112dd0333
#
_cell.length_a   1.000
_cell.length_b   1.000
_cell.length_c   1.000
_cell.angle_alpha   90.00
_cell.angle_beta   90.00
_cell.angle_gamma   90.00
#
_symmetry.space_group_name_H-M   'P 1'
#
loop_
_entity.id
_entity.type
_entity.pdbx_description
1 polymer ?
#
loop_
_entity_poly.entity_id
_entity_poly.type
_entity_poly.pdbx_seq_one_letter_code
_entity_poly.pdbx_strand_id
1 'polypeptide(L)'
;MENTSTYNLSISRLKEYFPASHRTGISDDFCLIDVRFDGRMHKLEHPCRFDGIMMLYCVKGNVKLSINLNEYEIADNSLIVCLPGNLLKVTEIPEDTDGLHYVMIAMSQNFASGLRIDFKKVLSEGVALLKDPVITLPENVKELTAHYLSLMAELSGAELE
;
A
#
# COMPACT_ATOMS: atom_id res chain seq x y z
N MET A 1 7.18 -28.43 -10.56
CA MET A 1 6.42 -27.74 -9.50
C MET A 1 7.30 -26.63 -8.96
N GLU A 2 7.08 -25.44 -9.39
CA GLU A 2 7.72 -24.29 -8.78
C GLU A 2 7.12 -24.13 -7.37
N ASN A 3 7.98 -24.29 -6.41
CA ASN A 3 7.65 -24.07 -5.01
C ASN A 3 7.52 -22.55 -4.81
N THR A 4 6.38 -22.00 -5.18
CA THR A 4 6.06 -20.59 -4.94
C THR A 4 5.87 -20.40 -3.44
N SER A 5 6.99 -20.19 -2.74
CA SER A 5 6.94 -19.86 -1.34
C SER A 5 6.25 -18.51 -1.15
N THR A 6 5.14 -18.50 -0.44
CA THR A 6 4.46 -17.28 -0.02
C THR A 6 5.27 -16.59 1.07
N TYR A 7 5.60 -15.32 0.87
CA TYR A 7 6.29 -14.52 1.87
C TYR A 7 5.28 -13.86 2.81
N ASN A 8 5.52 -14.02 4.11
CA ASN A 8 4.80 -13.25 5.12
C ASN A 8 5.54 -11.92 5.33
N LEU A 9 4.88 -10.82 5.00
CA LEU A 9 5.41 -9.48 5.21
C LEU A 9 4.96 -8.92 6.56
N SER A 10 5.89 -8.34 7.28
CA SER A 10 5.65 -7.49 8.44
C SER A 10 6.10 -6.05 8.10
N ILE A 11 5.71 -5.08 8.93
CA ILE A 11 6.17 -3.70 8.77
C ILE A 11 7.69 -3.63 8.88
N SER A 12 8.30 -4.40 9.78
CA SER A 12 9.75 -4.48 9.91
C SER A 12 10.41 -4.94 8.61
N ARG A 13 9.84 -5.94 7.94
CA ARG A 13 10.35 -6.42 6.65
C ARG A 13 10.14 -5.42 5.52
N LEU A 14 9.03 -4.72 5.51
CA LEU A 14 8.80 -3.63 4.56
C LEU A 14 9.86 -2.54 4.71
N LYS A 15 10.20 -2.17 5.94
CA LYS A 15 11.25 -1.21 6.22
C LYS A 15 12.62 -1.65 5.72
N GLU A 16 12.93 -2.93 5.73
CA GLU A 16 14.18 -3.47 5.19
C GLU A 16 14.28 -3.34 3.67
N TYR A 17 13.16 -3.43 2.96
CA TYR A 17 13.12 -3.35 1.50
C TYR A 17 13.24 -1.92 0.96
N PHE A 18 12.94 -0.92 1.76
CA PHE A 18 12.95 0.48 1.33
C PHE A 18 13.93 1.30 2.16
N PRO A 19 14.73 2.20 1.54
CA PRO A 19 15.69 3.01 2.27
C PRO A 19 14.99 4.00 3.21
N ALA A 20 15.69 4.42 4.25
CA ALA A 20 15.18 5.34 5.26
C ALA A 20 14.67 6.66 4.68
N SER A 21 15.25 7.14 3.58
CA SER A 21 14.85 8.36 2.87
C SER A 21 13.46 8.30 2.26
N HIS A 22 12.93 7.10 2.03
CA HIS A 22 11.61 6.87 1.43
C HIS A 22 10.58 6.41 2.44
N ARG A 23 10.98 6.24 3.69
CA ARG A 23 10.13 5.74 4.76
C ARG A 23 9.77 6.82 5.75
N THR A 24 8.54 6.81 6.14
CA THR A 24 8.05 7.58 7.26
C THR A 24 7.29 6.62 8.15
N GLY A 25 7.70 6.47 9.39
CA GLY A 25 7.05 5.53 10.30
C GLY A 25 7.01 6.09 11.70
N ILE A 26 5.84 6.01 12.33
CA ILE A 26 5.65 6.42 13.73
C ILE A 26 6.15 5.30 14.65
N SER A 27 5.98 4.06 14.23
CA SER A 27 6.35 2.88 15.01
C SER A 27 6.48 1.64 14.12
N ASP A 28 6.74 0.48 14.72
CA ASP A 28 6.68 -0.80 14.02
C ASP A 28 5.24 -1.23 13.66
N ASP A 29 4.24 -0.48 14.10
CA ASP A 29 2.83 -0.72 13.81
C ASP A 29 2.29 0.12 12.65
N PHE A 30 3.00 1.12 12.21
CA PHE A 30 2.61 2.01 11.12
C PHE A 30 3.82 2.40 10.27
N CYS A 31 3.64 2.41 8.95
CA CYS A 31 4.66 2.83 8.01
C CYS A 31 4.03 3.50 6.79
N LEU A 32 4.58 4.64 6.41
CA LEU A 32 4.28 5.29 5.14
C LEU A 32 5.55 5.26 4.29
N ILE A 33 5.44 4.76 3.08
CA ILE A 33 6.56 4.61 2.15
C ILE A 33 6.22 5.35 0.86
N ASP A 34 7.03 6.34 0.53
CA ASP A 34 6.96 7.04 -0.74
C ASP A 34 7.87 6.33 -1.74
N VAL A 35 7.25 5.59 -2.66
CA VAL A 35 7.96 4.79 -3.65
C VAL A 35 8.01 5.54 -4.98
N ARG A 36 9.13 6.15 -5.25
CA ARG A 36 9.48 6.55 -6.61
C ARG A 36 10.30 5.41 -7.20
N PHE A 37 9.89 4.93 -8.35
CA PHE A 37 10.39 3.68 -8.87
C PHE A 37 11.93 3.71 -9.04
N ASP A 38 12.58 2.77 -8.38
CA ASP A 38 14.02 2.55 -8.47
C ASP A 38 14.39 1.06 -8.68
N GLY A 39 13.44 0.27 -9.18
CA GLY A 39 13.62 -1.18 -9.41
C GLY A 39 13.29 -2.08 -8.22
N ARG A 40 12.96 -1.53 -7.06
CA ARG A 40 12.76 -2.34 -5.83
C ARG A 40 11.41 -3.02 -5.74
N MET A 41 10.43 -2.59 -6.54
CA MET A 41 9.12 -3.25 -6.58
C MET A 41 9.19 -4.70 -7.10
N HIS A 42 10.29 -5.10 -7.72
CA HIS A 42 10.51 -6.49 -8.13
C HIS A 42 10.41 -7.50 -7.00
N LYS A 43 10.60 -7.07 -5.76
CA LYS A 43 10.45 -7.95 -4.59
C LYS A 43 9.00 -8.34 -4.33
N LEU A 44 8.04 -7.57 -4.82
CA LEU A 44 6.62 -7.86 -4.74
C LEU A 44 6.12 -8.76 -5.88
N GLU A 45 6.99 -9.17 -6.79
CA GLU A 45 6.68 -10.16 -7.84
C GLU A 45 6.44 -11.56 -7.26
N HIS A 46 6.92 -11.82 -6.05
CA HIS A 46 6.59 -13.03 -5.32
C HIS A 46 5.34 -12.83 -4.49
N PRO A 47 4.46 -13.84 -4.38
CA PRO A 47 3.25 -13.72 -3.57
C PRO A 47 3.59 -13.37 -2.12
N CYS A 48 2.97 -12.31 -1.63
CA CYS A 48 3.18 -11.79 -0.29
C CYS A 48 1.86 -11.75 0.47
N ARG A 49 1.92 -12.11 1.74
CA ARG A 49 0.79 -11.98 2.66
C ARG A 49 1.17 -11.02 3.77
N PHE A 50 0.40 -9.98 3.93
CA PHE A 50 0.60 -8.99 4.98
C PHE A 50 -0.46 -9.18 6.08
N ASP A 51 0.01 -9.22 7.33
CA ASP A 51 -0.87 -9.43 8.49
C ASP A 51 -1.32 -8.09 9.09
N GLY A 52 -1.93 -7.28 8.27
CA GLY A 52 -2.42 -5.96 8.62
C GLY A 52 -3.19 -5.37 7.44
N ILE A 53 -3.38 -4.06 7.46
CA ILE A 53 -4.01 -3.33 6.36
C ILE A 53 -2.93 -2.62 5.56
N MET A 54 -2.93 -2.84 4.25
CA MET A 54 -2.03 -2.19 3.33
C MET A 54 -2.83 -1.43 2.28
N MET A 55 -2.50 -0.17 2.07
CA MET A 55 -3.07 0.66 1.02
C MET A 55 -1.96 1.09 0.07
N LEU A 56 -2.20 0.94 -1.21
CA LEU A 56 -1.33 1.43 -2.27
C LEU A 56 -2.07 2.51 -3.05
N TYR A 57 -1.56 3.71 -3.00
CA TYR A 57 -2.08 4.84 -3.77
C TYR A 57 -1.14 5.14 -4.93
N CYS A 58 -1.67 5.06 -6.15
CA CYS A 58 -0.94 5.44 -7.35
C CYS A 58 -1.06 6.94 -7.59
N VAL A 59 0.03 7.67 -7.39
CA VAL A 59 0.11 9.09 -7.73
C VAL A 59 0.24 9.25 -9.24
N LYS A 60 1.10 8.44 -9.85
CA LYS A 60 1.34 8.44 -11.28
C LYS A 60 1.88 7.08 -11.75
N GLY A 61 1.37 6.60 -12.86
CA GLY A 61 1.85 5.38 -13.50
C GLY A 61 0.75 4.33 -13.67
N ASN A 62 1.17 3.12 -13.99
CA ASN A 62 0.31 1.99 -14.20
C ASN A 62 1.05 0.72 -13.77
N VAL A 63 0.43 -0.07 -12.91
CA VAL A 63 0.96 -1.35 -12.46
C VAL A 63 -0.18 -2.36 -12.41
N LYS A 64 0.09 -3.59 -12.84
CA LYS A 64 -0.82 -4.69 -12.62
C LYS A 64 -0.40 -5.51 -11.41
N LEU A 65 -1.36 -5.87 -10.62
CA LEU A 65 -1.16 -6.74 -9.46
C LEU A 65 -2.34 -7.68 -9.29
N SER A 66 -2.13 -8.75 -8.55
CA SER A 66 -3.21 -9.65 -8.17
C SER A 66 -3.42 -9.63 -6.66
N ILE A 67 -4.69 -9.70 -6.28
CA ILE A 67 -5.11 -9.94 -4.90
C ILE A 67 -5.95 -11.20 -4.90
N ASN A 68 -5.53 -12.19 -4.11
CA ASN A 68 -6.21 -13.48 -4.02
C ASN A 68 -6.46 -14.09 -5.42
N LEU A 69 -5.46 -14.04 -6.30
CA LEU A 69 -5.45 -14.57 -7.67
C LEU A 69 -6.29 -13.76 -8.69
N ASN A 70 -7.01 -12.73 -8.28
CA ASN A 70 -7.69 -11.82 -9.19
C ASN A 70 -6.75 -10.68 -9.58
N GLU A 71 -6.64 -10.43 -10.87
CA GLU A 71 -5.77 -9.39 -11.42
C GLU A 71 -6.49 -8.05 -11.49
N TYR A 72 -5.77 -7.00 -11.09
CA TYR A 72 -6.24 -5.62 -11.10
C TYR A 72 -5.17 -4.71 -11.70
N GLU A 73 -5.62 -3.67 -12.36
CA GLU A 73 -4.77 -2.60 -12.88
C GLU A 73 -4.92 -1.37 -12.01
N ILE A 74 -3.80 -0.82 -11.54
CA ILE A 74 -3.76 0.43 -10.78
C ILE A 74 -3.16 1.49 -11.67
N ALA A 75 -3.95 2.48 -12.02
CA ALA A 75 -3.54 3.63 -12.82
C ALA A 75 -3.49 4.90 -11.96
N ASP A 76 -3.20 6.03 -12.60
CA ASP A 76 -3.16 7.33 -11.94
C ASP A 76 -4.38 7.57 -11.04
N ASN A 77 -4.12 8.05 -9.84
CA ASN A 77 -5.15 8.41 -8.87
C ASN A 77 -6.05 7.25 -8.41
N SER A 78 -5.52 6.04 -8.44
CA SER A 78 -6.20 4.85 -7.92
C SER A 78 -5.61 4.42 -6.59
N LEU A 79 -6.49 3.94 -5.73
CA LEU A 79 -6.16 3.37 -4.44
C LEU A 79 -6.54 1.89 -4.43
N ILE A 80 -5.66 1.02 -3.99
CA ILE A 80 -6.00 -0.36 -3.71
C ILE A 80 -5.86 -0.66 -2.22
N VAL A 81 -6.79 -1.42 -1.68
CA VAL A 81 -6.81 -1.79 -0.27
C VAL A 81 -6.63 -3.30 -0.14
N CYS A 82 -5.59 -3.70 0.58
CA CYS A 82 -5.35 -5.09 0.94
C CYS A 82 -5.71 -5.29 2.40
N LEU A 83 -6.60 -6.24 2.66
CA LEU A 83 -7.03 -6.61 4.01
C LEU A 83 -6.12 -7.68 4.61
N PRO A 84 -6.12 -7.86 5.94
CA PRO A 84 -5.32 -8.90 6.58
C PRO A 84 -5.56 -10.28 5.96
N GLY A 85 -4.47 -10.95 5.63
CA GLY A 85 -4.50 -12.28 5.02
C GLY A 85 -4.67 -12.32 3.50
N ASN A 86 -4.92 -11.18 2.85
CA ASN A 86 -4.92 -11.14 1.39
C ASN A 86 -3.55 -11.50 0.82
N LEU A 87 -3.58 -12.25 -0.28
CA LEU A 87 -2.38 -12.61 -1.03
C LEU A 87 -2.14 -11.57 -2.13
N LEU A 88 -1.06 -10.83 -2.03
CA LEU A 88 -0.68 -9.77 -2.95
C LEU A 88 0.50 -10.19 -3.80
N LYS A 89 0.43 -9.94 -5.10
CA LYS A 89 1.54 -10.15 -6.02
C LYS A 89 1.51 -9.07 -7.10
N VAL A 90 2.65 -8.46 -7.39
CA VAL A 90 2.81 -7.59 -8.56
C VAL A 90 3.02 -8.47 -9.78
N THR A 91 2.14 -8.37 -10.77
CA THR A 91 2.14 -9.24 -11.96
C THR A 91 2.81 -8.59 -13.15
N GLU A 92 2.73 -7.27 -13.27
CA GLU A 92 3.35 -6.54 -14.38
C GLU A 92 3.77 -5.14 -13.95
N ILE A 93 5.03 -4.82 -14.23
CA ILE A 93 5.61 -3.48 -14.05
C ILE A 93 5.91 -2.93 -15.45
N PRO A 94 5.54 -1.68 -15.79
CA PRO A 94 5.84 -1.10 -17.10
C PRO A 94 7.35 -1.08 -17.36
N GLU A 95 7.75 -1.27 -18.60
CA GLU A 95 9.17 -1.14 -19.02
C GLU A 95 9.69 0.27 -18.82
N ASP A 96 8.86 1.27 -19.12
CA ASP A 96 9.14 2.67 -18.80
C ASP A 96 8.62 3.00 -17.41
N THR A 97 9.55 3.08 -16.48
CA THR A 97 9.28 3.36 -15.08
C THR A 97 9.51 4.82 -14.70
N ASP A 98 9.89 5.64 -15.66
CA ASP A 98 10.04 7.08 -15.44
C ASP A 98 8.69 7.70 -15.06
N GLY A 99 8.67 8.31 -13.90
CA GLY A 99 7.46 8.92 -13.36
C GLY A 99 6.52 7.97 -12.62
N LEU A 100 6.86 6.69 -12.48
CA LEU A 100 6.10 5.78 -11.62
C LEU A 100 6.24 6.20 -10.16
N HIS A 101 5.14 6.59 -9.54
CA HIS A 101 5.11 7.10 -8.18
C HIS A 101 3.93 6.49 -7.40
N TYR A 102 4.26 5.79 -6.33
CA TYR A 102 3.30 5.15 -5.42
C TYR A 102 3.55 5.56 -3.99
N VAL A 103 2.49 5.65 -3.23
CA VAL A 103 2.55 5.78 -1.78
C VAL A 103 1.94 4.53 -1.17
N MET A 104 2.71 3.85 -0.35
CA MET A 104 2.26 2.68 0.39
C MET A 104 2.05 3.07 1.85
N ILE A 105 0.87 2.76 2.37
CA ILE A 105 0.55 2.90 3.78
C ILE A 105 0.31 1.50 4.32
N ALA A 106 1.03 1.12 5.36
CA ALA A 106 0.87 -0.15 6.03
C ALA A 106 0.66 0.05 7.51
N MET A 107 -0.30 -0.65 8.08
CA MET A 107 -0.59 -0.60 9.51
C MET A 107 -0.88 -2.00 10.05
N SER A 108 -0.41 -2.27 11.27
CA SER A 108 -0.71 -3.52 11.96
C SER A 108 -2.18 -3.60 12.37
N GLN A 109 -2.66 -4.81 12.65
CA GLN A 109 -4.01 -4.98 13.19
C GLN A 109 -4.17 -4.30 14.54
N ASN A 110 -3.15 -4.31 15.39
CA ASN A 110 -3.17 -3.63 16.68
C ASN A 110 -3.33 -2.11 16.52
N PHE A 111 -2.59 -1.51 15.61
CA PHE A 111 -2.70 -0.09 15.31
C PHE A 111 -4.09 0.25 14.75
N ALA A 112 -4.55 -0.51 13.78
CA ALA A 112 -5.86 -0.32 13.17
C ALA A 112 -7.01 -0.45 14.19
N SER A 113 -6.92 -1.39 15.12
CA SER A 113 -7.92 -1.57 16.18
C SER A 113 -7.89 -0.46 17.23
N GLY A 114 -6.74 0.19 17.43
CA GLY A 114 -6.59 1.36 18.29
C GLY A 114 -7.17 2.65 17.71
N LEU A 115 -7.33 2.70 16.39
CA LEU A 115 -8.05 3.79 15.75
C LEU A 115 -9.54 3.62 16.08
N ARG A 116 -10.18 4.71 16.51
CA ARG A 116 -11.63 4.70 16.80
C ARG A 116 -12.44 4.67 15.50
N ILE A 117 -12.25 3.60 14.74
CA ILE A 117 -12.98 3.35 13.51
C ILE A 117 -14.18 2.49 13.86
N ASP A 118 -15.36 2.85 13.36
CA ASP A 118 -16.53 1.97 13.43
C ASP A 118 -16.32 0.77 12.49
N PHE A 119 -15.77 -0.31 13.04
CA PHE A 119 -15.48 -1.52 12.26
C PHE A 119 -16.73 -2.17 11.67
N LYS A 120 -17.91 -2.01 12.30
CA LYS A 120 -19.14 -2.53 11.72
C LYS A 120 -19.47 -1.83 10.41
N LYS A 121 -19.29 -0.51 10.38
CA LYS A 121 -19.47 0.28 9.17
C LYS A 121 -18.40 -0.06 8.12
N VAL A 122 -17.14 -0.17 8.52
CA VAL A 122 -16.04 -0.55 7.63
C VAL A 122 -16.24 -1.97 7.08
N LEU A 123 -16.71 -2.91 7.90
CA LEU A 123 -16.99 -4.28 7.43
C LEU A 123 -18.18 -4.34 6.47
N SER A 124 -19.24 -3.56 6.72
CA SER A 124 -20.36 -3.50 5.79
C SER A 124 -19.99 -2.85 4.45
N GLU A 125 -19.16 -1.83 4.49
CA GLU A 125 -18.58 -1.20 3.30
C GLU A 125 -17.43 -2.04 2.71
N GLY A 126 -16.71 -2.78 3.54
CA GLY A 126 -15.61 -3.66 3.17
C GLY A 126 -16.02 -4.88 2.34
N VAL A 127 -17.30 -5.28 2.39
CA VAL A 127 -17.81 -6.30 1.47
C VAL A 127 -17.70 -5.83 0.02
N ALA A 128 -17.89 -4.55 -0.24
CA ALA A 128 -17.66 -3.97 -1.57
C ALA A 128 -16.18 -4.02 -1.96
N LEU A 129 -15.26 -3.77 -1.03
CA LEU A 129 -13.82 -3.86 -1.24
C LEU A 129 -13.32 -5.29 -1.50
N LEU A 130 -14.03 -6.31 -1.00
CA LEU A 130 -13.72 -7.70 -1.31
C LEU A 130 -14.04 -8.06 -2.76
N LYS A 131 -15.02 -7.37 -3.35
CA LYS A 131 -15.41 -7.55 -4.75
C LYS A 131 -14.57 -6.72 -5.71
N ASP A 132 -14.26 -5.50 -5.32
CA ASP A 132 -13.45 -4.57 -6.08
C ASP A 132 -12.57 -3.75 -5.13
N PRO A 133 -11.33 -4.19 -4.91
CA PRO A 133 -10.40 -3.52 -4.00
C PRO A 133 -9.78 -2.25 -4.59
N VAL A 134 -10.04 -1.96 -5.87
CA VAL A 134 -9.50 -0.77 -6.55
C VAL A 134 -10.51 0.35 -6.52
N ILE A 135 -10.11 1.49 -5.99
CA ILE A 135 -10.92 2.69 -5.90
C ILE A 135 -10.24 3.79 -6.72
N THR A 136 -10.94 4.33 -7.71
CA THR A 136 -10.49 5.54 -8.40
C THR A 136 -11.03 6.75 -7.67
N LEU A 137 -10.13 7.63 -7.20
CA LEU A 137 -10.51 8.81 -6.46
C LEU A 137 -11.06 9.89 -7.38
N PRO A 138 -12.17 10.58 -7.01
CA PRO A 138 -12.63 11.75 -7.73
C PRO A 138 -11.57 12.86 -7.75
N GLU A 139 -11.55 13.70 -8.79
CA GLU A 139 -10.53 14.74 -8.96
C GLU A 139 -10.47 15.72 -7.77
N ASN A 140 -11.63 16.06 -7.19
CA ASN A 140 -11.67 16.91 -5.98
C ASN A 140 -11.06 16.26 -4.73
N VAL A 141 -11.00 14.93 -4.68
CA VAL A 141 -10.38 14.19 -3.57
C VAL A 141 -8.88 14.01 -3.79
N LYS A 142 -8.43 14.00 -5.03
CA LYS A 142 -7.01 13.86 -5.39
C LYS A 142 -6.13 14.92 -4.72
N GLU A 143 -6.49 16.19 -4.84
CA GLU A 143 -5.74 17.30 -4.23
C GLU A 143 -5.73 17.18 -2.70
N LEU A 144 -6.88 16.85 -2.13
CA LEU A 144 -7.01 16.65 -0.69
C LEU A 144 -6.12 15.49 -0.20
N THR A 145 -6.11 14.39 -0.92
CA THR A 145 -5.26 13.23 -0.62
C THR A 145 -3.78 13.61 -0.66
N ALA A 146 -3.35 14.35 -1.68
CA ALA A 146 -1.98 14.83 -1.79
C ALA A 146 -1.58 15.73 -0.60
N HIS A 147 -2.47 16.60 -0.16
CA HIS A 147 -2.24 17.43 1.03
C HIS A 147 -2.08 16.60 2.31
N TYR A 148 -2.95 15.62 2.53
CA TYR A 148 -2.86 14.75 3.71
C TYR A 148 -1.57 13.93 3.71
N LEU A 149 -1.17 13.39 2.58
CA LEU A 149 0.08 12.63 2.45
C LEU A 149 1.29 13.50 2.73
N SER A 150 1.32 14.73 2.22
CA SER A 150 2.37 15.69 2.51
C SER A 150 2.43 16.06 3.99
N LEU A 151 1.27 16.30 4.60
CA LEU A 151 1.17 16.60 6.03
C LEU A 151 1.66 15.44 6.91
N MET A 152 1.29 14.22 6.57
CA MET A 152 1.76 13.02 7.29
C MET A 152 3.27 12.88 7.20
N ALA A 153 3.86 13.14 6.03
CA ALA A 153 5.30 13.10 5.84
C ALA A 153 6.01 14.17 6.69
N GLU A 154 5.49 15.40 6.72
CA GLU A 154 6.04 16.48 7.55
C GLU A 154 5.95 16.18 9.06
N LEU A 155 4.80 15.69 9.54
CA LEU A 155 4.62 15.34 10.93
C LEU A 155 5.56 14.24 11.39
N SER A 156 5.80 13.25 10.55
CA SER A 156 6.72 12.16 10.87
C SER A 156 8.18 12.61 10.88
N GLY A 157 8.54 13.58 10.03
CA GLY A 157 9.86 14.21 10.06
C GLY A 157 10.09 15.05 11.32
N ALA A 158 9.04 15.67 11.87
CA ALA A 158 9.12 16.50 13.07
C ALA A 158 9.29 15.68 14.35
N GLU A 159 8.83 14.45 14.39
CA GLU A 159 8.98 13.56 15.55
C GLU A 159 10.38 12.95 15.69
N LEU A 160 11.23 13.08 14.69
CA LEU A 160 12.59 12.55 14.67
C LEU A 160 13.66 13.55 15.16
N GLU A 161 13.26 14.74 15.53
CA GLU A 161 14.15 15.71 16.16
C GLU A 161 14.21 15.56 17.69
#